data_9fb9c4ab6308368ca3b16b7e8da4f9b1
#
_entry.id   9fb9c4ab6308368ca3b16b7e8da4f9b1
#
_cell.length_a   1.000
_cell.length_b   1.000
_cell.length_c   1.000
_cell.angle_alpha   90.00
_cell.angle_beta   90.00
_cell.angle_gamma   90.00
#
_symmetry.space_group_name_H-M   'P 1'
#
loop_
_entity.id
_entity.type
_entity.pdbx_description
1 polymer ?
#
loop_
_entity_poly.entity_id
_entity_poly.type
_entity_poly.pdbx_seq_one_letter_code
_entity_poly.pdbx_strand_id
1 'polypeptide(L)'
;MPTVSRKIERLINLTIALLATKRYLTKSEIFRTVEGYEGSAETKERMFERDKDDLRTLGIQIEVGSFDPLFADEAGYRIHSD
;
A
#
# COMPACT_ATOMS: atom_id res chain seq x y z
N MET A 1 7.47 27.29 4.65
CA MET A 1 7.25 26.61 3.39
C MET A 1 6.28 25.47 3.56
N PRO A 2 5.17 25.52 2.94
CA PRO A 2 4.24 24.42 3.07
C PRO A 2 4.80 23.20 2.38
N THR A 3 4.78 22.13 3.07
CA THR A 3 5.23 20.87 2.53
C THR A 3 4.11 19.87 2.67
N VAL A 4 4.12 18.91 1.79
CA VAL A 4 3.20 17.80 1.89
C VAL A 4 3.54 17.06 3.18
N SER A 5 2.55 16.74 3.98
CA SER A 5 2.79 16.01 5.21
C SER A 5 3.36 14.63 4.89
N ARG A 6 4.05 14.05 5.86
CA ARG A 6 4.61 12.72 5.66
C ARG A 6 3.53 11.70 5.33
N LYS A 7 2.36 11.86 5.92
CA LYS A 7 1.26 10.97 5.64
C LYS A 7 0.82 11.08 4.18
N ILE A 8 0.69 12.31 3.68
CA ILE A 8 0.26 12.50 2.31
C ILE A 8 1.31 11.98 1.34
N GLU A 9 2.59 12.23 1.64
CA GLU A 9 3.66 11.66 0.83
C GLU A 9 3.56 10.14 0.78
N ARG A 10 3.35 9.52 1.93
CA ARG A 10 3.24 8.08 1.99
C ARG A 10 2.05 7.58 1.17
N LEU A 11 0.92 8.28 1.26
CA LEU A 11 -0.26 7.90 0.49
C LEU A 11 -0.01 8.01 -1.00
N ILE A 12 0.68 9.05 -1.42
CA ILE A 12 1.02 9.22 -2.83
C ILE A 12 1.95 8.12 -3.28
N ASN A 13 2.99 7.84 -2.49
CA ASN A 13 3.95 6.81 -2.83
C ASN A 13 3.29 5.43 -2.89
N LEU A 14 2.39 5.17 -1.96
CA LEU A 14 1.66 3.90 -1.95
C LEU A 14 0.81 3.76 -3.19
N THR A 15 0.09 4.82 -3.53
CA THR A 15 -0.78 4.81 -4.71
C THR A 15 0.03 4.55 -5.97
N ILE A 16 1.14 5.25 -6.12
CA ILE A 16 1.99 5.09 -7.30
C ILE A 16 2.53 3.66 -7.39
N ALA A 17 2.98 3.13 -6.26
CA ALA A 17 3.54 1.78 -6.26
C ALA A 17 2.51 0.75 -6.66
N LEU A 18 1.29 0.88 -6.14
CA LEU A 18 0.23 -0.08 -6.43
C LEU A 18 -0.32 0.08 -7.84
N LEU A 19 -0.26 1.28 -8.40
CA LEU A 19 -0.69 1.50 -9.78
C LEU A 19 0.35 1.00 -10.78
N ALA A 20 1.62 1.15 -10.44
CA ALA A 20 2.70 0.83 -11.36
C ALA A 20 2.99 -0.66 -11.43
N THR A 21 2.59 -1.41 -10.44
CA THR A 21 2.91 -2.83 -10.41
C THR A 21 2.03 -3.62 -11.36
N LYS A 22 2.60 -4.63 -11.97
CA LYS A 22 1.86 -5.51 -12.86
C LYS A 22 1.32 -6.73 -12.13
N ARG A 23 1.71 -6.89 -10.88
CA ARG A 23 1.26 -7.99 -10.06
C ARG A 23 0.94 -7.46 -8.68
N TYR A 24 0.27 -8.28 -7.89
CA TYR A 24 -0.02 -7.87 -6.53
C TYR A 24 1.27 -7.77 -5.72
N LEU A 25 1.36 -6.73 -4.90
CA LEU A 25 2.48 -6.56 -3.99
C LEU A 25 2.06 -7.01 -2.60
N THR A 26 2.93 -7.78 -1.95
CA THR A 26 2.68 -8.19 -0.58
C THR A 26 2.95 -7.02 0.36
N LYS A 27 2.46 -7.12 1.59
CA LYS A 27 2.73 -6.10 2.60
C LYS A 27 4.24 -5.91 2.79
N SER A 28 4.98 -7.01 2.81
CA SER A 28 6.43 -6.93 2.98
C SER A 28 7.06 -6.11 1.88
N GLU A 29 6.62 -6.33 0.65
CA GLU A 29 7.15 -5.58 -0.47
C GLU A 29 6.76 -4.12 -0.38
N ILE A 30 5.53 -3.85 0.03
CA ILE A 30 5.05 -2.49 0.17
C ILE A 30 5.87 -1.75 1.24
N PHE A 31 6.06 -2.37 2.39
CA PHE A 31 6.80 -1.74 3.48
C PHE A 31 8.25 -1.49 3.12
N ARG A 32 8.81 -2.31 2.24
CA ARG A 32 10.20 -2.15 1.82
C ARG A 32 10.34 -1.13 0.70
N THR A 33 9.35 -1.02 -0.15
CA THR A 33 9.42 -0.22 -1.36
C THR A 33 8.86 1.19 -1.18
N VAL A 34 7.78 1.30 -0.44
CA VAL A 34 7.10 2.59 -0.25
C VAL A 34 7.72 3.31 0.92
N GLU A 35 8.21 4.51 0.69
CA GLU A 35 8.78 5.32 1.75
C GLU A 35 7.69 5.81 2.69
N GLY A 36 8.01 5.84 3.97
CA GLY A 36 7.11 6.37 4.97
C GLY A 36 6.60 5.35 5.97
N TYR A 37 6.79 4.06 5.71
CA TYR A 37 6.42 3.03 6.66
C TYR A 37 7.61 2.78 7.59
N GLU A 38 7.48 3.25 8.82
CA GLU A 38 8.56 3.17 9.79
C GLU A 38 8.03 2.60 11.10
N GLY A 39 8.97 2.06 11.88
CA GLY A 39 8.62 1.53 13.18
C GLY A 39 8.56 0.02 13.18
N SER A 40 7.90 -0.53 14.19
CA SER A 40 7.76 -1.96 14.32
C SER A 40 6.82 -2.52 13.26
N ALA A 41 6.85 -3.83 13.08
CA ALA A 41 5.95 -4.48 12.13
C ALA A 41 4.49 -4.17 12.47
N GLU A 42 4.17 -4.18 13.76
CA GLU A 42 2.82 -3.88 14.19
C GLU A 42 2.41 -2.46 13.85
N THR A 43 3.33 -1.52 14.04
CA THR A 43 3.07 -0.12 13.71
C THR A 43 2.84 0.05 12.21
N LYS A 44 3.67 -0.58 11.40
CA LYS A 44 3.53 -0.49 9.94
C LYS A 44 2.20 -1.07 9.49
N GLU A 45 1.78 -2.19 10.07
CA GLU A 45 0.51 -2.79 9.72
C GLU A 45 -0.65 -1.86 10.02
N ARG A 46 -0.59 -1.21 11.17
CA ARG A 46 -1.63 -0.28 11.57
C ARG A 46 -1.69 0.91 10.62
N MET A 47 -0.52 1.42 10.25
CA MET A 47 -0.45 2.52 9.30
C MET A 47 -1.04 2.13 7.95
N PHE A 48 -0.74 0.93 7.50
CA PHE A 48 -1.22 0.45 6.22
C PHE A 48 -2.74 0.30 6.21
N GLU A 49 -3.32 -0.21 7.31
CA GLU A 49 -4.76 -0.34 7.40
C GLU A 49 -5.44 1.02 7.31
N ARG A 50 -4.89 2.02 7.99
CA ARG A 50 -5.44 3.36 7.92
C ARG A 50 -5.29 3.95 6.53
N ASP A 51 -4.14 3.72 5.91
CA ASP A 51 -3.90 4.26 4.58
C ASP A 51 -4.87 3.66 3.56
N LYS A 52 -5.18 2.37 3.68
CA LYS A 52 -6.15 1.75 2.81
C LYS A 52 -7.53 2.38 2.98
N ASP A 53 -7.92 2.63 4.22
CA ASP A 53 -9.20 3.27 4.48
C ASP A 53 -9.22 4.69 3.92
N ASP A 54 -8.15 5.42 4.10
CA ASP A 54 -8.08 6.79 3.59
C ASP A 54 -8.20 6.82 2.07
N LEU A 55 -7.52 5.91 1.40
CA LEU A 55 -7.59 5.86 -0.07
C LEU A 55 -8.98 5.45 -0.52
N ARG A 56 -9.61 4.53 0.18
CA ARG A 56 -10.96 4.13 -0.15
C ARG A 56 -11.92 5.31 -0.03
N THR A 57 -11.73 6.11 1.00
CA THR A 57 -12.57 7.30 1.21
C THR A 57 -12.40 8.29 0.06
N LEU A 58 -11.24 8.32 -0.54
CA LEU A 58 -10.96 9.18 -1.69
C LEU A 58 -11.46 8.58 -3.01
N GLY A 59 -12.03 7.40 -2.96
CA GLY A 59 -12.55 6.76 -4.16
C GLY A 59 -11.57 5.83 -4.84
N ILE A 60 -10.42 5.59 -4.22
CA ILE A 60 -9.41 4.72 -4.78
C ILE A 60 -9.61 3.33 -4.21
N GLN A 61 -9.82 2.35 -5.11
CA GLN A 61 -10.07 0.98 -4.68
C GLN A 61 -8.81 0.15 -4.80
N ILE A 62 -8.48 -0.51 -3.70
CA ILE A 62 -7.31 -1.39 -3.66
C ILE A 62 -7.80 -2.82 -3.79
N GLU A 63 -7.32 -3.50 -4.81
CA GLU A 63 -7.63 -4.92 -5.01
C GLU A 63 -6.76 -5.76 -4.10
N VAL A 64 -7.36 -6.78 -3.53
CA VAL A 64 -6.65 -7.75 -2.71
C VAL A 64 -6.73 -9.09 -3.42
N GLY A 65 -5.59 -9.74 -3.57
CA GLY A 65 -5.56 -11.02 -4.23
C GLY A 65 -4.33 -11.82 -3.87
N SER A 66 -4.20 -12.96 -4.50
CA SER A 66 -3.04 -13.81 -4.30
C SER A 66 -2.48 -14.13 -5.67
N PHE A 67 -1.20 -13.84 -5.86
CA PHE A 67 -0.60 -14.07 -7.17
C PHE A 67 0.17 -15.37 -7.27
N ASP A 68 0.36 -16.06 -6.16
CA ASP A 68 1.13 -17.30 -6.15
C ASP A 68 0.42 -18.33 -5.28
N PRO A 69 -0.08 -19.42 -5.88
CA PRO A 69 -0.77 -20.45 -5.10
C PRO A 69 0.10 -21.08 -4.03
N LEU A 70 1.40 -21.08 -4.23
CA LEU A 70 2.31 -21.68 -3.24
C LEU A 70 2.44 -20.80 -2.00
N PHE A 71 2.12 -19.51 -2.13
CA PHE A 71 2.20 -18.57 -1.03
C PHE A 71 0.84 -17.95 -0.77
N ALA A 72 -0.18 -18.78 -0.82
CA ALA A 72 -1.56 -18.32 -0.71
C ALA A 72 -1.86 -17.62 0.62
N ASP A 73 -1.02 -17.84 1.62
CA ASP A 73 -1.20 -17.20 2.92
C ASP A 73 -0.91 -15.70 2.88
N GLU A 74 -0.16 -15.25 1.89
CA GLU A 74 0.19 -13.85 1.79
C GLU A 74 -0.70 -13.15 0.78
N ALA A 75 -1.49 -12.22 1.29
CA ALA A 75 -2.31 -11.40 0.41
C ALA A 75 -1.44 -10.40 -0.33
N GLY A 76 -1.82 -10.11 -1.55
CA GLY A 76 -1.19 -9.07 -2.32
C GLY A 76 -2.17 -7.94 -2.59
N TYR A 77 -1.65 -6.80 -2.97
CA TYR A 77 -2.44 -5.59 -3.17
C TYR A 77 -2.03 -4.90 -4.46
N ARG A 78 -2.99 -4.30 -5.13
CA ARG A 78 -2.71 -3.47 -6.30
C ARG A 78 -3.90 -2.55 -6.53
N ILE A 79 -3.68 -1.51 -7.32
CA ILE A 79 -4.74 -0.60 -7.71
C ILE A 79 -4.94 -0.74 -9.22
N HIS A 80 -6.18 -0.99 -9.60
CA HIS A 80 -6.54 -1.09 -11.00
C HIS A 80 -6.67 0.30 -11.59
N SER A 81 -6.09 0.49 -12.75
CA SER A 81 -6.09 1.79 -13.40
C SER A 81 -6.87 1.74 -14.70
N ASP A 82 -8.12 1.46 -14.66
CA ASP A 82 -8.82 1.54 -15.94
C ASP A 82 -9.93 2.56 -15.98
#